data_6a560397ac6daee1acc2a8eff4acd743
#
_entry.id   6a560397ac6daee1acc2a8eff4acd743
#
_cell.length_a   1.000
_cell.length_b   1.000
_cell.length_c   1.000
_cell.angle_alpha   90.00
_cell.angle_beta   90.00
_cell.angle_gamma   90.00
#
_symmetry.space_group_name_H-M   'P 1'
#
loop_
_entity.id
_entity.type
_entity.pdbx_description
1 polymer ?
#
loop_
_entity_poly.entity_id
_entity_poly.type
_entity_poly.pdbx_seq_one_letter_code
_entity_poly.pdbx_strand_id
1 'polypeptide(L)'
;MRLEAKDLSFRYHKGNRQILNHVSVGLDSSDRLGLAAPSGFGKTTFCKILAGYEQPDEGQVLLDGKPLSEYKGYCPVQLIWQHPQEAVNPRRKMKTVLEEGGVLDERLIHGLGIEKEWMERYPGELSGGELQRFCIARALGEKTSFLLADEITAMLDLI
;
A
#
# COMPACT_ATOMS: atom_id res chain seq x y z
N MET A 1 -3.32 15.19 -8.95
CA MET A 1 -2.20 14.28 -9.32
C MET A 1 -2.76 13.15 -10.17
N ARG A 2 -1.93 12.65 -11.10
CA ARG A 2 -2.30 11.55 -12.00
C ARG A 2 -1.30 10.42 -11.89
N LEU A 3 -1.78 9.21 -11.59
CA LEU A 3 -1.01 7.97 -11.58
C LEU A 3 -1.26 7.21 -12.88
N GLU A 4 -0.21 6.79 -13.56
CA GLU A 4 -0.32 6.07 -14.83
C GLU A 4 0.56 4.82 -14.82
N ALA A 5 -0.04 3.69 -15.14
CA ALA A 5 0.67 2.50 -15.58
C ALA A 5 0.71 2.52 -17.11
N LYS A 6 1.87 2.42 -17.73
CA LYS A 6 2.02 2.40 -19.18
C LYS A 6 2.68 1.11 -19.62
N ASP A 7 1.90 0.27 -20.30
CA ASP A 7 2.36 -0.93 -20.99
C ASP A 7 3.10 -1.92 -20.07
N LEU A 8 2.57 -2.13 -18.87
CA LEU A 8 3.22 -2.96 -17.85
C LEU A 8 3.16 -4.43 -18.22
N SER A 9 4.32 -5.07 -18.31
CA SER A 9 4.48 -6.52 -18.37
C SER A 9 5.34 -7.00 -17.22
N PHE A 10 4.96 -8.13 -16.61
CA PHE A 10 5.68 -8.67 -15.45
C PHE A 10 5.54 -10.18 -15.32
N ARG A 11 6.65 -10.84 -14.95
CA ARG A 11 6.70 -12.25 -14.55
C ARG A 11 7.67 -12.45 -13.39
N TYR A 12 7.34 -13.35 -12.47
CA TYR A 12 8.29 -13.76 -11.43
C TYR A 12 9.36 -14.67 -12.02
N HIS A 13 10.63 -14.42 -11.71
CA HIS A 13 11.80 -15.16 -12.26
C HIS A 13 11.78 -16.68 -12.04
N LYS A 14 10.97 -17.20 -11.11
CA LYS A 14 10.85 -18.63 -10.81
C LYS A 14 9.76 -19.37 -11.59
N GLY A 15 9.03 -18.70 -12.48
CA GLY A 15 7.92 -19.29 -13.22
C GLY A 15 7.82 -18.71 -14.63
N ASN A 16 7.52 -19.58 -15.61
CA ASN A 16 7.28 -19.15 -17.00
C ASN A 16 5.94 -18.44 -17.20
N ARG A 17 5.16 -18.24 -16.11
CA ARG A 17 3.83 -17.64 -16.20
C ARG A 17 3.94 -16.13 -16.17
N GLN A 18 3.46 -15.50 -17.24
CA GLN A 18 3.27 -14.05 -17.29
C GLN A 18 2.11 -13.67 -16.36
N ILE A 19 2.35 -12.71 -15.48
CA ILE A 19 1.38 -12.23 -14.48
C ILE A 19 0.65 -10.99 -15.02
N LEU A 20 1.41 -10.06 -15.60
CA LEU A 20 0.86 -8.89 -16.28
C LEU A 20 1.33 -8.90 -17.73
N ASN A 21 0.44 -8.55 -18.65
CA ASN A 21 0.68 -8.54 -20.09
C ASN A 21 0.15 -7.25 -20.70
N HIS A 22 1.04 -6.30 -20.97
CA HIS A 22 0.75 -5.00 -21.61
C HIS A 22 -0.39 -4.23 -20.93
N VAL A 23 -0.40 -4.18 -19.58
CA VAL A 23 -1.46 -3.52 -18.80
C VAL A 23 -1.20 -2.02 -18.74
N SER A 24 -2.22 -1.24 -19.15
CA SER A 24 -2.21 0.21 -19.05
C SER A 24 -3.44 0.73 -18.33
N VAL A 25 -3.26 1.66 -17.39
CA VAL A 25 -4.34 2.35 -16.67
C VAL A 25 -3.87 3.74 -16.25
N GLY A 26 -4.78 4.70 -16.27
CA GLY A 26 -4.55 6.04 -15.74
C GLY A 26 -5.64 6.41 -14.74
N LEU A 27 -5.24 7.03 -13.61
CA LEU A 27 -6.11 7.42 -12.51
C LEU A 27 -5.77 8.83 -12.06
N ASP A 28 -6.77 9.65 -11.86
CA ASP A 28 -6.63 10.93 -11.18
C ASP A 28 -6.86 10.75 -9.66
N SER A 29 -6.29 11.62 -8.84
CA SER A 29 -6.36 11.49 -7.36
C SER A 29 -7.78 11.59 -6.79
N SER A 30 -8.77 11.99 -7.59
CA SER A 30 -10.19 11.99 -7.25
C SER A 30 -10.91 10.69 -7.61
N ASP A 31 -10.28 9.83 -8.40
CA ASP A 31 -10.91 8.63 -8.91
C ASP A 31 -10.96 7.51 -7.85
N ARG A 32 -11.94 6.62 -8.04
CA ARG A 32 -12.05 5.37 -7.29
C ARG A 32 -12.17 4.22 -8.29
N LEU A 33 -11.19 3.32 -8.27
CA LEU A 33 -11.15 2.17 -9.18
C LEU A 33 -11.22 0.87 -8.38
N GLY A 34 -12.14 -0.01 -8.74
CA GLY A 34 -12.19 -1.39 -8.27
C GLY A 34 -11.47 -2.34 -9.23
N LEU A 35 -10.51 -3.12 -8.71
CA LEU A 35 -9.86 -4.19 -9.46
C LEU A 35 -10.57 -5.52 -9.21
N ALA A 36 -11.29 -6.01 -10.21
CA ALA A 36 -11.97 -7.30 -10.14
C ALA A 36 -11.25 -8.33 -11.01
N ALA A 37 -10.73 -9.38 -10.38
CA ALA A 37 -10.19 -10.55 -11.06
C ALA A 37 -10.19 -11.75 -10.10
N PRO A 38 -10.23 -12.99 -10.59
CA PRO A 38 -10.06 -14.18 -9.76
C PRO A 38 -8.76 -14.16 -8.95
N SER A 39 -8.69 -14.96 -7.88
CA SER A 39 -7.45 -15.10 -7.10
C SER A 39 -6.32 -15.63 -7.99
N GLY A 40 -5.09 -15.14 -7.78
CA GLY A 40 -3.92 -15.53 -8.55
C GLY A 40 -3.78 -14.85 -9.94
N PHE A 41 -4.64 -13.89 -10.29
CA PHE A 41 -4.56 -13.14 -11.55
C PHE A 41 -3.74 -11.84 -11.47
N GLY A 42 -2.89 -11.70 -10.45
CA GLY A 42 -1.90 -10.62 -10.40
C GLY A 42 -2.37 -9.31 -9.80
N LYS A 43 -3.55 -9.23 -9.14
CA LYS A 43 -4.01 -7.99 -8.47
C LYS A 43 -2.97 -7.44 -7.49
N THR A 44 -2.52 -8.26 -6.55
CA THR A 44 -1.48 -7.89 -5.58
C THR A 44 -0.17 -7.47 -6.25
N THR A 45 0.25 -8.19 -7.29
CA THR A 45 1.45 -7.85 -8.07
C THR A 45 1.31 -6.50 -8.74
N PHE A 46 0.15 -6.23 -9.34
CA PHE A 46 -0.14 -4.95 -9.98
C PHE A 46 -0.12 -3.81 -8.96
N CYS A 47 -0.75 -3.98 -7.79
CA CYS A 47 -0.68 -3.00 -6.70
C CYS A 47 0.76 -2.77 -6.21
N LYS A 48 1.57 -3.83 -6.08
CA LYS A 48 2.98 -3.70 -5.69
C LYS A 48 3.80 -2.91 -6.72
N ILE A 49 3.56 -3.13 -8.02
CA ILE A 49 4.23 -2.37 -9.09
C ILE A 49 3.78 -0.91 -9.06
N LEU A 50 2.49 -0.62 -8.93
CA LEU A 50 1.97 0.74 -8.84
C LEU A 50 2.50 1.50 -7.62
N ALA A 51 2.78 0.81 -6.51
CA ALA A 51 3.36 1.41 -5.30
C ALA A 51 4.90 1.41 -5.29
N GLY A 52 5.55 0.90 -6.34
CA GLY A 52 7.01 0.89 -6.48
C GLY A 52 7.74 -0.19 -5.67
N TYR A 53 7.02 -1.19 -5.12
CA TYR A 53 7.62 -2.33 -4.42
C TYR A 53 8.19 -3.40 -5.36
N GLU A 54 7.69 -3.44 -6.60
CA GLU A 54 8.18 -4.34 -7.65
C GLU A 54 8.45 -3.53 -8.92
N GLN A 55 9.48 -3.92 -9.68
CA GLN A 55 9.79 -3.31 -10.96
C GLN A 55 9.18 -4.14 -12.08
N PRO A 56 8.44 -3.54 -13.03
CA PRO A 56 7.95 -4.27 -14.20
C PRO A 56 9.12 -4.70 -15.11
N ASP A 57 8.96 -5.81 -15.85
CA ASP A 57 9.92 -6.22 -16.87
C ASP A 57 9.90 -5.26 -18.07
N GLU A 58 8.69 -4.77 -18.42
CA GLU A 58 8.46 -3.79 -19.47
C GLU A 58 7.44 -2.75 -19.02
N GLY A 59 7.51 -1.56 -19.62
CA GLY A 59 6.64 -0.45 -19.27
C GLY A 59 7.15 0.34 -18.06
N GLN A 60 6.31 1.23 -17.56
CA GLN A 60 6.67 2.10 -16.42
C GLN A 60 5.45 2.63 -15.68
N VAL A 61 5.66 2.97 -14.41
CA VAL A 61 4.68 3.71 -13.60
C VAL A 61 5.10 5.16 -13.52
N LEU A 62 4.18 6.06 -13.84
CA LEU A 62 4.38 7.50 -13.80
C LEU A 62 3.45 8.14 -12.77
N LEU A 63 3.95 9.14 -12.08
CA LEU A 63 3.18 10.05 -11.24
C LEU A 63 3.38 11.48 -11.74
N ASP A 64 2.30 12.12 -12.21
CA ASP A 64 2.34 13.42 -12.89
C ASP A 64 3.38 13.48 -14.03
N GLY A 65 3.45 12.41 -14.83
CA GLY A 65 4.34 12.29 -15.98
C GLY A 65 5.80 11.98 -15.65
N LYS A 66 6.18 11.85 -14.36
CA LYS A 66 7.54 11.47 -13.92
C LYS A 66 7.57 10.01 -13.47
N PRO A 67 8.61 9.24 -13.81
CA PRO A 67 8.77 7.88 -13.32
C PRO A 67 8.66 7.82 -11.78
N LEU A 68 7.86 6.89 -11.25
CA LEU A 68 7.69 6.73 -9.81
C LEU A 68 9.02 6.39 -9.12
N SER A 69 9.92 5.71 -9.81
CA SER A 69 11.28 5.38 -9.33
C SER A 69 12.17 6.59 -9.06
N GLU A 70 11.85 7.76 -9.61
CA GLU A 70 12.60 9.00 -9.38
C GLU A 70 12.16 9.74 -8.11
N TYR A 71 11.02 9.36 -7.51
CA TYR A 71 10.58 9.95 -6.26
C TYR A 71 11.45 9.49 -5.10
N LYS A 72 11.97 10.45 -4.33
CA LYS A 72 12.82 10.20 -3.16
C LYS A 72 12.06 10.49 -1.87
N GLY A 73 12.29 9.66 -0.86
CA GLY A 73 11.64 9.78 0.44
C GLY A 73 10.26 9.13 0.48
N TYR A 74 9.28 9.80 1.07
CA TYR A 74 7.92 9.27 1.20
C TYR A 74 7.25 9.16 -0.19
N CYS A 75 6.85 7.96 -0.57
CA CYS A 75 6.15 7.73 -1.83
C CYS A 75 4.68 8.20 -1.71
N PRO A 76 4.17 9.06 -2.61
CA PRO A 76 2.78 9.51 -2.57
C PRO A 76 1.75 8.42 -2.91
N VAL A 77 2.20 7.28 -3.43
CA VAL A 77 1.39 6.09 -3.70
C VAL A 77 1.64 5.09 -2.59
N GLN A 78 0.66 4.88 -1.73
CA GLN A 78 0.76 3.98 -0.58
C GLN A 78 -0.04 2.71 -0.79
N LEU A 79 0.52 1.58 -0.37
CA LEU A 79 -0.13 0.26 -0.42
C LEU A 79 -0.51 -0.18 0.99
N ILE A 80 -1.78 -0.49 1.21
CA ILE A 80 -2.24 -1.23 2.37
C ILE A 80 -2.20 -2.71 2.02
N TRP A 81 -1.34 -3.44 2.71
CA TRP A 81 -1.06 -4.85 2.47
C TRP A 81 -2.15 -5.74 3.05
N GLN A 82 -2.42 -6.85 2.39
CA GLN A 82 -3.31 -7.90 2.88
C GLN A 82 -2.82 -8.48 4.22
N HIS A 83 -1.50 -8.62 4.37
CA HIS A 83 -0.85 -9.10 5.59
C HIS A 83 -0.06 -7.97 6.26
N PRO A 84 -0.60 -7.33 7.31
CA PRO A 84 0.03 -6.17 7.92
C PRO A 84 1.41 -6.45 8.52
N GLN A 85 1.70 -7.70 8.89
CA GLN A 85 3.01 -8.13 9.41
C GLN A 85 4.14 -7.94 8.38
N GLU A 86 3.82 -8.01 7.08
CA GLU A 86 4.80 -7.81 6.00
C GLU A 86 5.08 -6.33 5.74
N ALA A 87 4.20 -5.46 6.24
CA ALA A 87 4.26 -4.02 5.99
C ALA A 87 5.08 -3.23 7.02
N VAL A 88 5.44 -3.84 8.16
CA VAL A 88 6.08 -3.15 9.29
C VAL A 88 7.38 -3.83 9.71
N ASN A 89 8.30 -3.04 10.25
CA ASN A 89 9.51 -3.59 10.86
C ASN A 89 9.18 -4.17 12.24
N PRO A 90 9.34 -5.50 12.49
CA PRO A 90 8.96 -6.13 13.75
C PRO A 90 9.77 -5.66 14.97
N ARG A 91 10.89 -4.95 14.73
CA ARG A 91 11.76 -4.40 15.77
C ARG A 91 11.46 -2.93 16.13
N ARG A 92 10.45 -2.33 15.52
CA ARG A 92 10.03 -0.95 15.77
C ARG A 92 8.73 -0.94 16.57
N LYS A 93 8.63 -0.02 17.54
CA LYS A 93 7.38 0.24 18.25
C LYS A 93 6.36 0.88 17.31
N MET A 94 5.09 0.67 17.58
CA MET A 94 4.00 1.15 16.72
C MET A 94 3.96 2.67 16.60
N LYS A 95 4.36 3.40 17.62
CA LYS A 95 4.57 4.85 17.55
C LYS A 95 5.53 5.24 16.42
N THR A 96 6.67 4.57 16.33
CA THR A 96 7.65 4.84 15.26
C THR A 96 7.09 4.52 13.87
N VAL A 97 6.25 3.47 13.77
CA VAL A 97 5.59 3.12 12.51
C VAL A 97 4.67 4.24 12.02
N LEU A 98 3.94 4.92 12.92
CA LEU A 98 3.13 6.09 12.55
C LEU A 98 3.99 7.30 12.18
N GLU A 99 5.08 7.54 12.92
CA GLU A 99 6.03 8.62 12.63
C GLU A 99 6.66 8.50 11.24
N GLU A 100 6.95 7.26 10.78
CA GLU A 100 7.43 6.98 9.41
C GLU A 100 6.45 7.46 8.33
N GLY A 101 5.14 7.37 8.59
CA GLY A 101 4.08 7.88 7.72
C GLY A 101 3.81 9.39 7.86
N GLY A 102 4.48 10.05 8.81
CA GLY A 102 4.18 11.45 9.15
C GLY A 102 2.82 11.63 9.80
N VAL A 103 2.26 10.57 10.40
CA VAL A 103 0.93 10.60 11.02
C VAL A 103 1.05 11.08 12.46
N LEU A 104 0.60 12.33 12.69
CA LEU A 104 0.53 12.95 14.00
C LEU A 104 -0.90 13.42 14.33
N ASP A 105 -1.88 13.18 13.43
CA ASP A 105 -3.27 13.59 13.64
C ASP A 105 -3.97 12.64 14.63
N GLU A 106 -4.21 13.15 15.85
CA GLU A 106 -4.93 12.40 16.89
C GLU A 106 -6.37 12.03 16.49
N ARG A 107 -7.01 12.81 15.59
CA ARG A 107 -8.36 12.49 15.11
C ARG A 107 -8.35 11.24 14.22
N LEU A 108 -7.32 11.10 13.36
CA LEU A 108 -7.15 9.93 12.53
C LEU A 108 -6.88 8.69 13.40
N ILE A 109 -5.97 8.82 14.37
CA ILE A 109 -5.62 7.75 15.31
C ILE A 109 -6.86 7.28 16.08
N HIS A 110 -7.62 8.23 16.64
CA HIS A 110 -8.86 7.94 17.37
C HIS A 110 -9.94 7.38 16.44
N GLY A 111 -10.11 7.96 15.24
CA GLY A 111 -11.10 7.50 14.24
C GLY A 111 -10.87 6.07 13.75
N LEU A 112 -9.62 5.60 13.77
CA LEU A 112 -9.25 4.21 13.48
C LEU A 112 -9.32 3.30 14.73
N GLY A 113 -9.73 3.82 15.89
CA GLY A 113 -9.81 3.07 17.13
C GLY A 113 -8.45 2.54 17.60
N ILE A 114 -7.38 3.32 17.39
CA ILE A 114 -6.04 2.97 17.87
C ILE A 114 -5.90 3.46 19.31
N GLU A 115 -5.69 2.53 20.24
CA GLU A 115 -5.53 2.83 21.65
C GLU A 115 -4.12 3.36 21.95
N LYS A 116 -4.02 4.32 22.89
CA LYS A 116 -2.73 4.92 23.26
C LYS A 116 -1.71 3.90 23.80
N GLU A 117 -2.19 2.89 24.49
CA GLU A 117 -1.37 1.82 25.06
C GLU A 117 -0.69 0.98 23.99
N TRP A 118 -1.26 0.88 22.79
CA TRP A 118 -0.70 0.11 21.67
C TRP A 118 0.51 0.79 21.04
N MET A 119 0.66 2.11 21.23
CA MET A 119 1.77 2.89 20.68
C MET A 119 3.14 2.39 21.13
N GLU A 120 3.23 1.89 22.36
CA GLU A 120 4.46 1.42 22.95
C GLU A 120 4.74 -0.07 22.70
N ARG A 121 3.79 -0.79 22.09
CA ARG A 121 3.91 -2.21 21.73
C ARG A 121 4.69 -2.40 20.43
N TYR A 122 5.22 -3.61 20.27
CA TYR A 122 5.81 -4.09 19.04
C TYR A 122 4.73 -4.78 18.16
N PRO A 123 4.93 -4.89 16.84
CA PRO A 123 3.95 -5.52 15.93
C PRO A 123 3.49 -6.91 16.38
N GLY A 124 4.39 -7.73 16.94
CA GLY A 124 4.08 -9.08 17.42
C GLY A 124 3.24 -9.14 18.70
N GLU A 125 3.00 -8.01 19.35
CA GLU A 125 2.18 -7.89 20.56
C GLU A 125 0.76 -7.41 20.28
N LEU A 126 0.42 -7.24 18.99
CA LEU A 126 -0.87 -6.79 18.49
C LEU A 126 -1.59 -7.91 17.74
N SER A 127 -2.90 -7.91 17.80
CA SER A 127 -3.73 -8.73 16.91
C SER A 127 -3.61 -8.26 15.46
N GLY A 128 -3.97 -9.10 14.50
CA GLY A 128 -3.94 -8.73 13.08
C GLY A 128 -4.77 -7.48 12.76
N GLY A 129 -5.97 -7.36 13.36
CA GLY A 129 -6.85 -6.20 13.19
C GLY A 129 -6.26 -4.92 13.81
N GLU A 130 -5.70 -5.00 15.02
CA GLU A 130 -5.02 -3.88 15.66
C GLU A 130 -3.84 -3.40 14.81
N LEU A 131 -3.00 -4.33 14.34
CA LEU A 131 -1.86 -4.00 13.49
C LEU A 131 -2.29 -3.39 12.15
N GLN A 132 -3.39 -3.91 11.57
CA GLN A 132 -3.94 -3.37 10.33
C GLN A 132 -4.35 -1.90 10.46
N ARG A 133 -4.93 -1.50 11.61
CA ARG A 133 -5.30 -0.11 11.89
C ARG A 133 -4.08 0.82 11.84
N PHE A 134 -2.94 0.39 12.38
CA PHE A 134 -1.69 1.15 12.27
C PHE A 134 -1.17 1.23 10.83
N CYS A 135 -1.26 0.15 10.06
CA CYS A 135 -0.86 0.15 8.66
C CYS A 135 -1.73 1.10 7.83
N ILE A 136 -3.05 1.12 8.10
CA ILE A 136 -3.98 2.07 7.46
C ILE A 136 -3.63 3.50 7.86
N ALA A 137 -3.45 3.78 9.17
CA ALA A 137 -3.07 5.10 9.66
C ALA A 137 -1.81 5.61 8.97
N ARG A 138 -0.74 4.78 8.95
CA ARG A 138 0.52 5.13 8.29
C ARG A 138 0.34 5.46 6.80
N ALA A 139 -0.50 4.69 6.10
CA ALA A 139 -0.76 4.90 4.68
C ALA A 139 -1.58 6.17 4.39
N LEU A 140 -2.32 6.68 5.37
CA LEU A 140 -3.12 7.92 5.29
C LEU A 140 -2.34 9.19 5.68
N GLY A 141 -1.01 9.15 5.65
CA GLY A 141 -0.17 10.31 5.92
C GLY A 141 -0.45 11.47 4.96
N GLU A 142 -0.15 12.70 5.39
CA GLU A 142 -0.48 13.95 4.67
C GLU A 142 0.06 14.02 3.23
N LYS A 143 1.14 13.30 2.92
CA LYS A 143 1.76 13.27 1.59
C LYS A 143 1.19 12.19 0.68
N THR A 144 0.22 11.40 1.14
CA THR A 144 -0.42 10.35 0.34
C THR A 144 -1.41 10.97 -0.65
N SER A 145 -1.25 10.64 -1.91
CA SER A 145 -2.14 11.07 -3.00
C SER A 145 -2.96 9.93 -3.59
N PHE A 146 -2.40 8.71 -3.51
CA PHE A 146 -3.07 7.49 -3.97
C PHE A 146 -2.94 6.40 -2.91
N LEU A 147 -4.07 5.78 -2.60
CA LEU A 147 -4.17 4.66 -1.67
C LEU A 147 -4.57 3.40 -2.45
N LEU A 148 -3.70 2.41 -2.44
CA LEU A 148 -3.96 1.10 -3.01
C LEU A 148 -4.33 0.15 -1.88
N ALA A 149 -5.49 -0.50 -1.97
CA ALA A 149 -6.00 -1.41 -0.95
C ALA A 149 -6.07 -2.84 -1.53
N ASP A 150 -5.27 -3.75 -0.99
CA ASP A 150 -5.25 -5.15 -1.39
C ASP A 150 -5.95 -6.01 -0.32
N GLU A 151 -7.23 -6.36 -0.57
CA GLU A 151 -8.08 -7.23 0.27
C GLU A 151 -8.13 -6.83 1.77
N ILE A 152 -8.17 -5.52 2.06
CA ILE A 152 -8.07 -4.97 3.42
C ILE A 152 -9.23 -5.35 4.36
N THR A 153 -10.36 -5.79 3.81
CA THR A 153 -11.57 -6.10 4.60
C THR A 153 -11.49 -7.43 5.34
N ALA A 154 -10.54 -8.31 4.96
CA ALA A 154 -10.41 -9.63 5.56
C ALA A 154 -9.96 -9.60 7.04
N MET A 155 -9.36 -8.49 7.48
CA MET A 155 -8.83 -8.33 8.84
C MET A 155 -9.53 -7.23 9.65
N LEU A 156 -10.47 -6.51 9.04
CA LEU A 156 -11.30 -5.55 9.75
C LEU A 156 -12.56 -6.25 10.18
N ASP A 157 -12.75 -6.40 11.49
CA ASP A 157 -14.06 -6.79 12.03
C ASP A 157 -15.05 -5.72 11.58
N LEU A 158 -15.92 -6.09 10.64
CA LEU A 158 -17.03 -5.25 10.24
C LEU A 158 -18.02 -5.25 11.41
N ILE A 159 -17.97 -4.17 12.20
CA ILE A 159 -18.99 -3.85 13.21
C ILE A 159 -20.24 -3.40 12.50
#